data_6ab97d2424525e0d89e11ebf2e61558b
#
_entry.id   6ab97d2424525e0d89e11ebf2e61558b
#
_cell.length_a   1.000
_cell.length_b   1.000
_cell.length_c   1.000
_cell.angle_alpha   90.00
_cell.angle_beta   90.00
_cell.angle_gamma   90.00
#
_symmetry.space_group_name_H-M   'P 1'
#
loop_
_entity.id
_entity.type
_entity.pdbx_description
1 polymer ?
#
loop_
_entity_poly.entity_id
_entity_poly.type
_entity_poly.pdbx_seq_one_letter_code
_entity_poly.pdbx_strand_id
1 'polypeptide(L)'
;VKIRGQHNLTSVVQLGTVDYETGLRLQQQLVALRKEEKIGDVLLLLEHAPVITLGRNAKAANVVASPEVLKKRGVELFECDRGGDVTFHGPGQIVGYPIFDLRGFAEPDGKRKTLGVVQFVRRLEDVLMRTCADFTIPTKRVPGLTGVWTDAGSDDARVGTGALARRGESKTGLAAAEVSEQPFPESKLAAIGVHVSRFVTSHGFALNVNTDLGFFRLIIPCGIPSKPVTSMQQQLGRPLDLNAVAESISRNVGVVFQSQILWVETLDALLGRAVGTPMKPPAELRQLHKEDDSTWA
;
A
#
# COMPACT_ATOMS: atom_id res chain seq x y z
N VAL A 1 18.95 10.69 26.28
CA VAL A 1 19.47 11.82 25.46
C VAL A 1 19.62 11.28 24.05
N LYS A 2 18.65 11.51 23.14
CA LYS A 2 18.81 11.17 21.71
C LYS A 2 19.91 12.06 21.14
N ILE A 3 20.99 11.45 20.67
CA ILE A 3 22.07 12.14 19.98
C ILE A 3 21.46 12.70 18.67
N ARG A 4 21.57 14.01 18.45
CA ARG A 4 21.21 14.64 17.17
C ARG A 4 22.04 14.01 16.07
N GLY A 5 21.40 13.26 15.15
CA GLY A 5 22.05 12.60 14.01
C GLY A 5 21.79 11.10 13.88
N GLN A 6 21.08 10.45 14.79
CA GLN A 6 20.61 9.08 14.55
C GLN A 6 19.43 9.13 13.57
N HIS A 7 19.69 8.69 12.34
CA HIS A 7 18.62 8.37 11.39
C HIS A 7 17.72 7.32 12.02
N ASN A 8 16.39 7.51 11.94
CA ASN A 8 15.45 6.47 12.33
C ASN A 8 15.75 5.22 11.49
N LEU A 9 15.71 4.05 12.12
CA LEU A 9 15.84 2.77 11.43
C LEU A 9 14.44 2.20 11.22
N THR A 10 14.12 1.79 9.98
CA THR A 10 12.90 1.07 9.65
C THR A 10 13.27 -0.31 9.13
N SER A 11 12.84 -1.34 9.84
CA SER A 11 12.97 -2.73 9.39
C SER A 11 11.85 -3.02 8.38
N VAL A 12 12.19 -3.60 7.23
CA VAL A 12 11.23 -4.03 6.20
C VAL A 12 11.21 -5.53 6.15
N VAL A 13 10.01 -6.10 6.26
CA VAL A 13 9.78 -7.55 6.13
C VAL A 13 8.76 -7.77 5.02
N GLN A 14 9.10 -8.60 4.04
CA GLN A 14 8.20 -9.03 2.99
C GLN A 14 7.70 -10.44 3.29
N LEU A 15 6.38 -10.62 3.33
CA LEU A 15 5.76 -11.85 3.84
C LEU A 15 5.08 -12.72 2.77
N GLY A 16 5.12 -12.31 1.48
CA GLY A 16 4.35 -13.00 0.45
C GLY A 16 2.84 -12.90 0.68
N THR A 17 2.09 -13.98 0.41
CA THR A 17 0.63 -14.00 0.57
C THR A 17 0.26 -14.48 1.97
N VAL A 18 -0.52 -13.69 2.67
CA VAL A 18 -0.96 -13.94 4.06
C VAL A 18 -2.48 -13.78 4.15
N ASP A 19 -3.19 -14.66 4.84
CA ASP A 19 -4.61 -14.44 5.14
C ASP A 19 -4.79 -13.20 6.03
N TYR A 20 -5.99 -12.61 5.97
CA TYR A 20 -6.22 -11.32 6.63
C TYR A 20 -6.16 -11.43 8.17
N GLU A 21 -6.69 -12.52 8.73
CA GLU A 21 -6.71 -12.75 10.17
C GLU A 21 -5.29 -12.88 10.74
N THR A 22 -4.44 -13.65 10.08
CA THR A 22 -3.02 -13.79 10.43
C THR A 22 -2.30 -12.45 10.31
N GLY A 23 -2.52 -11.70 9.21
CA GLY A 23 -1.97 -10.37 9.04
C GLY A 23 -2.39 -9.40 10.15
N LEU A 24 -3.66 -9.46 10.58
CA LEU A 24 -4.17 -8.62 11.66
C LEU A 24 -3.56 -9.00 13.03
N ARG A 25 -3.49 -10.29 13.36
CA ARG A 25 -2.83 -10.78 14.59
C ARG A 25 -1.37 -10.33 14.65
N LEU A 26 -0.64 -10.48 13.55
CA LEU A 26 0.75 -10.05 13.46
C LEU A 26 0.90 -8.54 13.71
N GLN A 27 0.07 -7.72 13.10
CA GLN A 27 0.08 -6.29 13.36
C GLN A 27 -0.14 -5.97 14.84
N GLN A 28 -1.14 -6.60 15.48
CA GLN A 28 -1.46 -6.39 16.89
C GLN A 28 -0.25 -6.72 17.79
N GLN A 29 0.46 -7.81 17.51
CA GLN A 29 1.65 -8.22 18.26
C GLN A 29 2.80 -7.23 18.06
N LEU A 30 3.09 -6.82 16.82
CA LEU A 30 4.14 -5.85 16.54
C LEU A 30 3.82 -4.47 17.11
N VAL A 31 2.57 -4.04 17.07
CA VAL A 31 2.11 -2.80 17.72
C VAL A 31 2.34 -2.85 19.23
N ALA A 32 2.05 -3.98 19.88
CA ALA A 32 2.30 -4.15 21.31
C ALA A 32 3.80 -4.04 21.62
N LEU A 33 4.65 -4.78 20.88
CA LEU A 33 6.11 -4.75 21.04
C LEU A 33 6.68 -3.35 20.76
N ARG A 34 6.14 -2.65 19.76
CA ARG A 34 6.59 -1.29 19.43
C ARG A 34 6.21 -0.28 20.51
N LYS A 35 5.02 -0.40 21.11
CA LYS A 35 4.57 0.41 22.25
C LYS A 35 5.45 0.21 23.49
N GLU A 36 5.95 -0.99 23.69
CA GLU A 36 6.86 -1.37 24.76
C GLU A 36 8.33 -1.03 24.43
N GLU A 37 8.58 -0.41 23.26
CA GLU A 37 9.93 -0.08 22.76
C GLU A 37 10.87 -1.30 22.62
N LYS A 38 10.29 -2.52 22.53
CA LYS A 38 11.03 -3.77 22.34
C LYS A 38 11.50 -3.96 20.90
N ILE A 39 10.87 -3.30 19.96
CA ILE A 39 11.26 -3.26 18.53
C ILE A 39 11.29 -1.83 18.01
N GLY A 40 12.04 -1.60 16.93
CA GLY A 40 12.02 -0.36 16.17
C GLY A 40 10.79 -0.21 15.30
N ASP A 41 10.82 0.77 14.39
CA ASP A 41 9.76 0.93 13.38
C ASP A 41 9.86 -0.19 12.34
N VAL A 42 8.71 -0.73 11.94
CA VAL A 42 8.61 -1.87 11.02
C VAL A 42 7.66 -1.55 9.89
N LEU A 43 8.05 -1.86 8.66
CA LEU A 43 7.17 -1.91 7.50
C LEU A 43 6.97 -3.36 7.09
N LEU A 44 5.75 -3.87 7.21
CA LEU A 44 5.39 -5.15 6.59
C LEU A 44 4.89 -4.89 5.17
N LEU A 45 5.39 -5.65 4.20
CA LEU A 45 4.91 -5.68 2.83
C LEU A 45 4.40 -7.09 2.53
N LEU A 46 3.18 -7.20 2.04
CA LEU A 46 2.55 -8.49 1.80
C LEU A 46 1.44 -8.39 0.75
N GLU A 47 0.92 -9.52 0.35
CA GLU A 47 -0.36 -9.67 -0.35
C GLU A 47 -1.35 -10.38 0.58
N HIS A 48 -2.65 -10.18 0.37
CA HIS A 48 -3.67 -10.97 1.05
C HIS A 48 -4.34 -11.97 0.09
N ALA A 49 -4.83 -13.08 0.64
CA ALA A 49 -5.90 -13.84 0.01
C ALA A 49 -7.12 -12.92 -0.21
N PRO A 50 -8.01 -13.24 -1.18
CA PRO A 50 -9.13 -12.35 -1.50
C PRO A 50 -10.02 -12.05 -0.29
N VAL A 51 -10.08 -10.78 0.11
CA VAL A 51 -10.82 -10.33 1.29
C VAL A 51 -11.40 -8.93 1.07
N ILE A 52 -12.62 -8.72 1.55
CA ILE A 52 -13.23 -7.39 1.69
C ILE A 52 -13.14 -6.98 3.15
N THR A 53 -12.62 -5.79 3.41
CA THR A 53 -12.52 -5.25 4.78
C THR A 53 -13.44 -4.06 4.98
N LEU A 54 -14.14 -4.07 6.11
CA LEU A 54 -15.02 -2.98 6.55
C LEU A 54 -14.29 -2.17 7.60
N GLY A 55 -13.94 -0.93 7.26
CA GLY A 55 -13.31 0.01 8.20
C GLY A 55 -14.34 0.65 9.11
N ARG A 56 -13.88 1.56 10.00
CA ARG A 56 -14.72 2.22 11.02
C ARG A 56 -15.92 3.00 10.47
N ASN A 57 -15.81 3.49 9.25
CA ASN A 57 -16.87 4.26 8.59
C ASN A 57 -17.65 3.43 7.57
N ALA A 58 -17.45 2.11 7.58
CA ALA A 58 -18.05 1.23 6.59
C ALA A 58 -19.57 1.20 6.73
N LYS A 59 -20.24 1.29 5.58
CA LYS A 59 -21.66 1.02 5.46
C LYS A 59 -21.83 -0.35 4.85
N ALA A 60 -22.59 -1.23 5.51
CA ALA A 60 -22.85 -2.59 5.00
C ALA A 60 -23.43 -2.57 3.58
N ALA A 61 -24.23 -1.55 3.24
CA ALA A 61 -24.78 -1.35 1.90
C ALA A 61 -23.72 -1.12 0.80
N ASN A 62 -22.46 -0.81 1.18
CA ASN A 62 -21.37 -0.68 0.23
C ASN A 62 -20.73 -2.04 -0.16
N VAL A 63 -21.14 -3.15 0.46
CA VAL A 63 -20.92 -4.50 -0.04
C VAL A 63 -22.13 -4.88 -0.88
N VAL A 64 -21.98 -4.84 -2.22
CA VAL A 64 -23.09 -5.05 -3.15
C VAL A 64 -23.28 -6.51 -3.55
N ALA A 65 -22.27 -7.34 -3.34
CA ALA A 65 -22.33 -8.76 -3.61
C ALA A 65 -23.06 -9.51 -2.49
N SER A 66 -23.89 -10.51 -2.85
CA SER A 66 -24.51 -11.39 -1.86
C SER A 66 -23.45 -12.32 -1.20
N PRO A 67 -23.74 -12.85 0.01
CA PRO A 67 -22.85 -13.82 0.67
C PRO A 67 -22.51 -15.04 -0.19
N GLU A 68 -23.47 -15.52 -1.00
CA GLU A 68 -23.27 -16.65 -1.91
C GLU A 68 -22.27 -16.31 -3.01
N VAL A 69 -22.32 -15.07 -3.54
CA VAL A 69 -21.36 -14.59 -4.56
C VAL A 69 -19.97 -14.47 -3.96
N LEU A 70 -19.84 -13.92 -2.75
CA LEU A 70 -18.57 -13.83 -2.05
C LEU A 70 -17.98 -15.21 -1.81
N LYS A 71 -18.75 -16.13 -1.27
CA LYS A 71 -18.33 -17.52 -1.04
C LYS A 71 -17.90 -18.23 -2.34
N LYS A 72 -18.68 -18.07 -3.42
CA LYS A 72 -18.34 -18.66 -4.73
C LYS A 72 -17.03 -18.13 -5.30
N ARG A 73 -16.69 -16.86 -4.98
CA ARG A 73 -15.44 -16.22 -5.41
C ARG A 73 -14.28 -16.42 -4.43
N GLY A 74 -14.48 -17.12 -3.31
CA GLY A 74 -13.48 -17.30 -2.27
C GLY A 74 -13.09 -15.99 -1.59
N VAL A 75 -14.02 -15.03 -1.46
CA VAL A 75 -13.76 -13.74 -0.84
C VAL A 75 -14.30 -13.75 0.58
N GLU A 76 -13.42 -13.49 1.53
CA GLU A 76 -13.77 -13.34 2.94
C GLU A 76 -14.25 -11.91 3.24
N LEU A 77 -14.97 -11.74 4.35
CA LEU A 77 -15.46 -10.45 4.82
C LEU A 77 -15.01 -10.23 6.27
N PHE A 78 -14.26 -9.14 6.52
CA PHE A 78 -13.74 -8.81 7.84
C PHE A 78 -14.10 -7.38 8.25
N GLU A 79 -14.55 -7.22 9.50
CA GLU A 79 -14.64 -5.93 10.16
C GLU A 79 -13.30 -5.60 10.84
N CYS A 80 -12.83 -4.36 10.71
CA CYS A 80 -11.57 -3.93 11.30
C CYS A 80 -11.59 -2.46 11.73
N ASP A 81 -10.61 -2.07 12.54
CA ASP A 81 -10.54 -0.73 13.14
C ASP A 81 -9.75 0.28 12.30
N ARG A 82 -9.37 -0.05 11.05
CA ARG A 82 -8.73 0.93 10.15
C ARG A 82 -9.68 2.10 9.83
N GLY A 83 -9.10 3.23 9.50
CA GLY A 83 -9.85 4.35 8.94
C GLY A 83 -10.45 4.02 7.57
N GLY A 84 -11.51 4.73 7.20
CA GLY A 84 -12.18 4.61 5.91
C GLY A 84 -13.35 3.64 5.90
N ASP A 85 -13.90 3.41 4.70
CA ASP A 85 -15.08 2.61 4.40
C ASP A 85 -14.66 1.20 3.92
N VAL A 86 -15.41 0.61 3.00
CA VAL A 86 -15.16 -0.73 2.43
C VAL A 86 -14.03 -0.68 1.40
N THR A 87 -13.16 -1.69 1.40
CA THR A 87 -12.18 -1.93 0.35
C THR A 87 -11.97 -3.43 0.13
N PHE A 88 -11.24 -3.76 -0.94
CA PHE A 88 -10.86 -5.12 -1.30
C PHE A 88 -9.34 -5.26 -1.23
N HIS A 89 -8.88 -6.44 -0.77
CA HIS A 89 -7.50 -6.88 -0.87
C HIS A 89 -7.46 -8.25 -1.55
N GLY A 90 -6.40 -8.50 -2.32
CA GLY A 90 -6.22 -9.76 -3.02
C GLY A 90 -4.89 -9.85 -3.75
N PRO A 91 -4.60 -10.99 -4.41
CA PRO A 91 -3.38 -11.21 -5.16
C PRO A 91 -3.09 -10.10 -6.19
N GLY A 92 -1.82 -9.78 -6.35
CA GLY A 92 -1.37 -8.70 -7.21
C GLY A 92 -1.52 -7.30 -6.60
N GLN A 93 -2.01 -7.18 -5.35
CA GLN A 93 -2.07 -5.93 -4.61
C GLN A 93 -1.02 -5.93 -3.50
N ILE A 94 -0.09 -4.98 -3.51
CA ILE A 94 0.84 -4.83 -2.40
C ILE A 94 0.15 -4.07 -1.27
N VAL A 95 0.04 -4.74 -0.12
CA VAL A 95 -0.42 -4.15 1.13
C VAL A 95 0.81 -3.81 1.98
N GLY A 96 0.85 -2.59 2.49
CA GLY A 96 1.90 -2.12 3.39
C GLY A 96 1.33 -1.75 4.75
N TYR A 97 1.89 -2.34 5.80
CA TYR A 97 1.57 -2.04 7.19
C TYR A 97 2.74 -1.38 7.90
N PRO A 98 2.85 -0.04 7.89
CA PRO A 98 3.83 0.66 8.69
C PRO A 98 3.41 0.67 10.16
N ILE A 99 4.20 -0.01 11.00
CA ILE A 99 4.08 -0.04 12.46
C ILE A 99 5.12 0.95 13.01
N PHE A 100 4.75 2.22 13.01
CA PHE A 100 5.65 3.34 13.31
C PHE A 100 5.22 4.07 14.57
N ASP A 101 6.20 4.50 15.36
CA ASP A 101 5.94 5.41 16.49
C ASP A 101 6.07 6.86 16.01
N LEU A 102 4.94 7.54 15.93
CA LEU A 102 4.86 8.90 15.41
C LEU A 102 5.63 9.93 16.25
N ARG A 103 6.02 9.59 17.49
CA ARG A 103 6.89 10.42 18.34
C ARG A 103 8.33 10.50 17.79
N GLY A 104 8.71 9.54 16.95
CA GLY A 104 10.00 9.52 16.28
C GLY A 104 10.13 10.53 15.13
N PHE A 105 9.03 11.12 14.68
CA PHE A 105 8.99 11.99 13.51
C PHE A 105 8.47 13.38 13.85
N ALA A 106 9.23 14.42 13.45
CA ALA A 106 8.78 15.80 13.60
C ALA A 106 7.78 16.18 12.49
N GLU A 107 6.91 17.14 12.79
CA GLU A 107 6.12 17.80 11.76
C GLU A 107 6.99 18.68 10.85
N PRO A 108 6.60 18.88 9.57
CA PRO A 108 7.39 19.64 8.60
C PRO A 108 7.66 21.10 9.03
N ASP A 109 6.75 21.70 9.80
CA ASP A 109 6.87 23.07 10.30
C ASP A 109 7.73 23.20 11.58
N GLY A 110 8.20 22.07 12.13
CA GLY A 110 9.03 21.99 13.32
C GLY A 110 8.32 22.37 14.63
N LYS A 111 7.03 22.77 14.59
CA LYS A 111 6.28 23.21 15.77
C LYS A 111 5.92 22.07 16.70
N ARG A 112 5.72 20.87 16.16
CA ARG A 112 5.40 19.68 16.93
C ARG A 112 6.50 18.64 16.80
N LYS A 113 6.85 18.00 17.92
CA LYS A 113 7.83 16.92 17.96
C LYS A 113 7.23 15.56 17.54
N THR A 114 5.91 15.48 17.42
CA THR A 114 5.16 14.27 17.09
C THR A 114 4.40 14.49 15.81
N LEU A 115 4.55 13.58 14.86
CA LEU A 115 3.85 13.63 13.58
C LEU A 115 2.35 13.37 13.79
N GLY A 116 1.50 14.27 13.29
CA GLY A 116 0.06 14.10 13.31
C GLY A 116 -0.42 13.06 12.29
N VAL A 117 -1.59 12.44 12.56
CA VAL A 117 -2.14 11.39 11.69
C VAL A 117 -2.34 11.87 10.25
N VAL A 118 -2.83 13.09 10.05
CA VAL A 118 -3.04 13.66 8.72
C VAL A 118 -1.70 13.77 7.97
N GLN A 119 -0.65 14.26 8.64
CA GLN A 119 0.68 14.38 8.04
C GLN A 119 1.30 13.01 7.78
N PHE A 120 1.04 12.02 8.64
CA PHE A 120 1.47 10.64 8.40
C PHE A 120 0.83 10.07 7.13
N VAL A 121 -0.49 10.23 6.95
CA VAL A 121 -1.20 9.83 5.73
C VAL A 121 -0.63 10.57 4.51
N ARG A 122 -0.36 11.88 4.60
CA ARG A 122 0.27 12.64 3.51
C ARG A 122 1.65 12.12 3.13
N ARG A 123 2.45 11.68 4.11
CA ARG A 123 3.73 11.01 3.83
C ARG A 123 3.55 9.66 3.15
N LEU A 124 2.54 8.87 3.54
CA LEU A 124 2.23 7.62 2.82
C LEU A 124 1.80 7.88 1.37
N GLU A 125 0.99 8.91 1.14
CA GLU A 125 0.66 9.32 -0.24
C GLU A 125 1.93 9.71 -1.02
N ASP A 126 2.87 10.47 -0.41
CA ASP A 126 4.14 10.82 -1.06
C ASP A 126 4.99 9.59 -1.40
N VAL A 127 5.06 8.61 -0.50
CA VAL A 127 5.75 7.33 -0.76
C VAL A 127 5.15 6.66 -2.00
N LEU A 128 3.83 6.52 -2.03
CA LEU A 128 3.14 5.82 -3.11
C LEU A 128 3.21 6.58 -4.45
N MET A 129 3.11 7.91 -4.42
CA MET A 129 3.25 8.74 -5.62
C MET A 129 4.67 8.65 -6.21
N ARG A 130 5.71 8.69 -5.36
CA ARG A 130 7.09 8.48 -5.78
C ARG A 130 7.30 7.08 -6.34
N THR A 131 6.73 6.06 -5.69
CA THR A 131 6.76 4.69 -6.20
C THR A 131 6.12 4.59 -7.59
N CYS A 132 4.96 5.21 -7.80
CA CYS A 132 4.33 5.24 -9.12
C CYS A 132 5.19 5.98 -10.16
N ALA A 133 5.85 7.08 -9.76
CA ALA A 133 6.74 7.84 -10.63
C ALA A 133 7.99 7.04 -11.05
N ASP A 134 8.54 6.19 -10.17
CA ASP A 134 9.63 5.28 -10.51
C ASP A 134 9.26 4.31 -11.65
N PHE A 135 7.95 4.05 -11.82
CA PHE A 135 7.40 3.25 -12.92
C PHE A 135 6.73 4.10 -14.01
N THR A 136 7.03 5.40 -14.06
CA THR A 136 6.49 6.32 -15.07
C THR A 136 4.97 6.49 -15.08
N ILE A 137 4.31 6.25 -13.95
CA ILE A 137 2.87 6.46 -13.80
C ILE A 137 2.63 7.81 -13.10
N PRO A 138 2.10 8.81 -13.80
CA PRO A 138 1.76 10.10 -13.19
C PRO A 138 0.58 9.94 -12.24
N THR A 139 0.76 10.47 -11.03
CA THR A 139 -0.25 10.37 -9.98
C THR A 139 -0.37 11.67 -9.20
N LYS A 140 -1.55 11.86 -8.59
CA LYS A 140 -1.86 13.05 -7.80
C LYS A 140 -2.68 12.72 -6.56
N ARG A 141 -2.80 13.70 -5.68
CA ARG A 141 -3.81 13.74 -4.61
C ARG A 141 -5.08 14.40 -5.15
N VAL A 142 -6.22 13.91 -4.68
CA VAL A 142 -7.51 14.55 -4.94
C VAL A 142 -7.99 15.22 -3.64
N PRO A 143 -8.29 16.52 -3.64
CA PRO A 143 -8.77 17.21 -2.45
C PRO A 143 -10.00 16.53 -1.84
N GLY A 144 -9.98 16.31 -0.51
CA GLY A 144 -11.06 15.63 0.21
C GLY A 144 -11.07 14.10 0.10
N LEU A 145 -10.25 13.49 -0.76
CA LEU A 145 -10.19 12.05 -0.97
C LEU A 145 -8.81 11.49 -0.61
N THR A 146 -8.74 10.69 0.43
CA THR A 146 -7.50 10.01 0.83
C THR A 146 -7.12 8.92 -0.17
N GLY A 147 -5.80 8.81 -0.46
CA GLY A 147 -5.23 7.83 -1.37
C GLY A 147 -4.49 8.45 -2.54
N VAL A 148 -4.02 7.62 -3.46
CA VAL A 148 -3.29 8.05 -4.65
C VAL A 148 -4.13 7.78 -5.89
N TRP A 149 -4.19 8.77 -6.76
CA TRP A 149 -5.05 8.79 -7.94
C TRP A 149 -4.23 9.00 -9.19
N THR A 150 -4.65 8.44 -10.31
CA THR A 150 -4.01 8.73 -11.60
C THR A 150 -4.20 10.20 -11.95
N ASP A 151 -3.13 10.79 -12.52
CA ASP A 151 -3.22 12.10 -13.13
C ASP A 151 -3.44 11.91 -14.63
N ALA A 152 -4.66 12.17 -15.08
CA ALA A 152 -5.03 12.02 -16.49
C ALA A 152 -4.32 13.04 -17.41
N GLY A 153 -3.44 13.88 -16.85
CA GLY A 153 -2.69 14.92 -17.58
C GLY A 153 -3.61 15.98 -18.22
N SER A 154 -3.33 17.25 -18.04
CA SER A 154 -3.64 18.24 -19.05
C SER A 154 -2.78 17.91 -20.30
N ASP A 155 -3.32 18.02 -21.50
CA ASP A 155 -2.70 17.65 -22.78
C ASP A 155 -1.27 18.20 -23.04
N ASP A 156 -0.73 19.03 -22.15
CA ASP A 156 0.57 19.70 -22.28
C ASP A 156 1.80 18.82 -21.92
N ALA A 157 1.63 17.65 -21.27
CA ALA A 157 2.77 16.84 -20.82
C ALA A 157 3.21 15.74 -21.81
N ARG A 158 2.53 15.56 -22.93
CA ARG A 158 2.84 14.54 -23.96
C ARG A 158 3.67 15.05 -25.14
N VAL A 159 4.14 16.31 -25.12
CA VAL A 159 5.03 16.87 -26.16
C VAL A 159 6.48 16.75 -25.69
N GLY A 160 7.11 15.61 -25.92
CA GLY A 160 8.52 15.50 -25.61
C GLY A 160 9.15 14.11 -25.73
N THR A 161 8.87 13.33 -26.77
CA THR A 161 9.80 12.33 -27.35
C THR A 161 9.27 11.88 -28.71
N GLY A 162 9.01 12.82 -29.60
CA GLY A 162 8.75 12.52 -31.02
C GLY A 162 10.08 12.43 -31.75
N ALA A 163 10.54 11.21 -32.02
CA ALA A 163 11.63 10.96 -32.93
C ALA A 163 11.29 11.50 -34.33
N LEU A 164 12.23 12.22 -34.90
CA LEU A 164 12.28 12.62 -36.31
C LEU A 164 11.96 11.44 -37.24
N ALA A 165 10.75 11.35 -37.75
CA ALA A 165 10.42 10.49 -38.88
C ALA A 165 10.27 11.33 -40.12
N ARG A 166 11.13 11.06 -41.08
CA ARG A 166 11.22 11.68 -42.44
C ARG A 166 9.91 11.44 -43.19
N ARG A 167 9.45 12.51 -43.87
CA ARG A 167 8.42 12.45 -44.91
C ARG A 167 8.80 11.44 -45.99
N GLY A 168 7.96 10.47 -46.23
CA GLY A 168 7.94 9.65 -47.43
C GLY A 168 6.47 9.42 -47.78
N GLU A 169 6.04 9.98 -48.91
CA GLU A 169 4.70 9.80 -49.46
C GLU A 169 4.52 8.35 -49.93
N SER A 170 3.47 7.67 -49.50
CA SER A 170 2.86 6.60 -50.27
C SER A 170 1.36 6.47 -49.92
N LYS A 171 0.55 6.71 -50.95
CA LYS A 171 -0.90 6.50 -50.96
C LYS A 171 -1.19 5.01 -51.04
N THR A 172 -1.83 4.42 -50.03
CA THR A 172 -2.80 3.34 -50.20
C THR A 172 -3.68 3.30 -48.96
N GLY A 173 -4.98 3.46 -49.16
CA GLY A 173 -5.97 3.52 -48.10
C GLY A 173 -6.24 2.13 -47.49
N LEU A 174 -6.11 2.06 -46.19
CA LEU A 174 -6.81 1.13 -45.31
C LEU A 174 -7.16 1.95 -44.07
N ALA A 175 -8.45 2.01 -43.76
CA ALA A 175 -8.96 2.74 -42.63
C ALA A 175 -8.29 2.23 -41.34
N ALA A 176 -7.38 3.01 -40.79
CA ALA A 176 -6.90 2.83 -39.43
C ALA A 176 -8.10 3.05 -38.51
N ALA A 177 -8.47 2.04 -37.73
CA ALA A 177 -9.40 2.21 -36.62
C ALA A 177 -8.81 3.30 -35.71
N GLU A 178 -9.50 4.44 -35.63
CA GLU A 178 -9.20 5.49 -34.67
C GLU A 178 -9.33 4.86 -33.28
N VAL A 179 -8.20 4.53 -32.67
CA VAL A 179 -8.15 4.26 -31.22
C VAL A 179 -8.50 5.60 -30.56
N SER A 180 -9.73 5.72 -30.09
CA SER A 180 -10.18 6.92 -29.37
C SER A 180 -9.28 7.06 -28.15
N GLU A 181 -8.34 8.00 -28.19
CA GLU A 181 -7.53 8.47 -27.06
C GLU A 181 -8.42 9.26 -26.08
N GLN A 182 -9.40 8.59 -25.48
CA GLN A 182 -10.09 9.17 -24.34
C GLN A 182 -9.13 9.10 -23.15
N PRO A 183 -8.82 10.23 -22.48
CA PRO A 183 -8.00 10.21 -21.29
C PRO A 183 -8.66 9.29 -20.26
N PHE A 184 -7.88 8.37 -19.69
CA PHE A 184 -8.40 7.50 -18.63
C PHE A 184 -8.98 8.37 -17.51
N PRO A 185 -10.22 8.11 -17.05
CA PRO A 185 -10.81 8.92 -15.99
C PRO A 185 -9.94 8.84 -14.73
N GLU A 186 -9.89 9.95 -13.98
CA GLU A 186 -9.22 9.99 -12.68
C GLU A 186 -9.64 8.77 -11.83
N SER A 187 -8.69 7.86 -11.61
CA SER A 187 -8.94 6.54 -11.02
C SER A 187 -8.07 6.31 -9.79
N LYS A 188 -8.62 5.66 -8.77
CA LYS A 188 -7.86 5.35 -7.56
C LYS A 188 -6.89 4.20 -7.81
N LEU A 189 -5.60 4.47 -7.62
CA LEU A 189 -4.52 3.50 -7.74
C LEU A 189 -4.14 2.88 -6.40
N ALA A 190 -4.18 3.67 -5.32
CA ALA A 190 -3.89 3.19 -3.97
C ALA A 190 -4.89 3.73 -2.94
N ALA A 191 -5.31 2.85 -2.06
CA ALA A 191 -6.12 3.17 -0.89
C ALA A 191 -5.23 3.29 0.36
N ILE A 192 -5.61 4.16 1.31
CA ILE A 192 -4.92 4.33 2.58
C ILE A 192 -5.97 4.36 3.69
N GLY A 193 -5.77 3.54 4.71
CA GLY A 193 -6.60 3.52 5.90
C GLY A 193 -5.76 3.10 7.09
N VAL A 194 -5.45 4.02 8.00
CA VAL A 194 -4.61 3.79 9.17
C VAL A 194 -5.41 3.85 10.47
N HIS A 195 -4.88 3.20 11.49
CA HIS A 195 -5.29 3.40 12.87
C HIS A 195 -4.07 3.82 13.70
N VAL A 196 -4.27 4.66 14.71
CA VAL A 196 -3.20 5.09 15.61
C VAL A 196 -3.65 4.89 17.05
N SER A 197 -2.84 4.16 17.81
CA SER A 197 -3.09 3.90 19.22
C SER A 197 -1.83 4.18 20.03
N ARG A 198 -1.90 5.11 20.99
CA ARG A 198 -0.75 5.54 21.80
C ARG A 198 0.48 5.89 20.94
N PHE A 199 0.25 6.68 19.89
CA PHE A 199 1.26 7.13 18.91
C PHE A 199 1.79 6.05 17.95
N VAL A 200 1.46 4.77 18.13
CA VAL A 200 1.89 3.69 17.23
C VAL A 200 0.81 3.44 16.18
N THR A 201 1.24 3.36 14.92
CA THR A 201 0.36 3.12 13.77
C THR A 201 0.10 1.64 13.54
N SER A 202 -1.04 1.32 12.96
CA SER A 202 -1.40 0.01 12.39
C SER A 202 -2.21 0.19 11.12
N HIS A 203 -2.47 -0.88 10.40
CA HIS A 203 -2.95 -0.85 9.03
C HIS A 203 -2.02 0.00 8.15
N GLY A 204 -2.50 0.58 7.07
CA GLY A 204 -1.63 1.35 6.21
C GLY A 204 -2.21 1.59 4.83
N PHE A 205 -1.63 1.00 3.79
CA PHE A 205 -2.01 1.24 2.42
C PHE A 205 -2.16 -0.06 1.61
N ALA A 206 -2.87 0.04 0.50
CA ALA A 206 -3.00 -1.00 -0.50
C ALA A 206 -2.79 -0.39 -1.89
N LEU A 207 -1.73 -0.81 -2.58
CA LEU A 207 -1.36 -0.38 -3.93
C LEU A 207 -1.76 -1.45 -4.94
N ASN A 208 -2.64 -1.12 -5.86
CA ASN A 208 -3.03 -2.02 -6.94
C ASN A 208 -1.90 -2.11 -7.97
N VAL A 209 -1.13 -3.19 -7.97
CA VAL A 209 -0.05 -3.44 -8.93
C VAL A 209 -0.56 -4.25 -10.11
N ASN A 210 -0.81 -5.55 -9.91
CA ASN A 210 -1.37 -6.49 -10.90
C ASN A 210 -2.76 -7.00 -10.49
N THR A 211 -3.44 -6.26 -9.63
CA THR A 211 -4.69 -6.64 -8.99
C THR A 211 -5.80 -6.91 -10.00
N ASP A 212 -6.53 -8.01 -9.86
CA ASP A 212 -7.78 -8.22 -10.59
C ASP A 212 -8.85 -7.23 -10.11
N LEU A 213 -9.06 -6.18 -10.91
CA LEU A 213 -10.02 -5.12 -10.60
C LEU A 213 -11.48 -5.58 -10.68
N GLY A 214 -11.74 -6.77 -11.20
CA GLY A 214 -13.08 -7.38 -11.23
C GLY A 214 -13.66 -7.63 -9.83
N PHE A 215 -12.82 -7.76 -8.82
CA PHE A 215 -13.25 -7.90 -7.43
C PHE A 215 -13.83 -6.60 -6.83
N PHE A 216 -13.39 -5.43 -7.30
CA PHE A 216 -13.95 -4.15 -6.86
C PHE A 216 -15.41 -3.96 -7.27
N ARG A 217 -15.94 -4.75 -8.21
CA ARG A 217 -17.37 -4.76 -8.56
C ARG A 217 -18.25 -5.38 -7.48
N LEU A 218 -17.66 -6.05 -6.48
CA LEU A 218 -18.37 -6.64 -5.35
C LEU A 218 -18.73 -5.61 -4.27
N ILE A 219 -18.14 -4.41 -4.38
CA ILE A 219 -18.29 -3.32 -3.40
C ILE A 219 -18.49 -1.97 -4.09
N ILE A 220 -18.91 -0.96 -3.32
CA ILE A 220 -18.74 0.46 -3.69
C ILE A 220 -17.45 0.93 -3.01
N PRO A 221 -16.32 1.02 -3.73
CA PRO A 221 -15.02 1.29 -3.11
C PRO A 221 -15.01 2.63 -2.38
N CYS A 222 -14.66 2.63 -1.09
CA CYS A 222 -14.63 3.82 -0.24
C CYS A 222 -15.96 4.58 -0.16
N GLY A 223 -17.08 3.96 -0.52
CA GLY A 223 -18.39 4.61 -0.59
C GLY A 223 -18.51 5.68 -1.69
N ILE A 224 -17.65 5.64 -2.72
CA ILE A 224 -17.61 6.64 -3.80
C ILE A 224 -17.97 5.98 -5.13
N PRO A 225 -19.27 5.95 -5.53
CA PRO A 225 -19.72 5.25 -6.73
C PRO A 225 -19.15 5.83 -8.04
N SER A 226 -18.84 7.12 -8.04
CA SER A 226 -18.44 7.88 -9.24
C SER A 226 -16.95 7.81 -9.58
N LYS A 227 -16.12 7.19 -8.74
CA LYS A 227 -14.66 7.16 -8.93
C LYS A 227 -14.18 5.73 -9.20
N PRO A 228 -13.66 5.46 -10.40
CA PRO A 228 -13.14 4.15 -10.75
C PRO A 228 -11.84 3.81 -9.99
N VAL A 229 -11.53 2.52 -9.96
CA VAL A 229 -10.27 1.97 -9.45
C VAL A 229 -9.44 1.49 -10.62
N THR A 230 -8.13 1.63 -10.52
CA THR A 230 -7.16 1.15 -11.52
C THR A 230 -6.00 0.41 -10.86
N SER A 231 -5.09 -0.14 -11.67
CA SER A 231 -3.86 -0.78 -11.25
C SER A 231 -2.66 -0.28 -12.05
N MET A 232 -1.44 -0.46 -11.54
CA MET A 232 -0.23 -0.13 -12.27
C MET A 232 -0.14 -0.91 -13.59
N GLN A 233 -0.52 -2.20 -13.57
CA GLN A 233 -0.61 -3.03 -14.78
C GLN A 233 -1.53 -2.41 -15.83
N GLN A 234 -2.71 -1.94 -15.43
CA GLN A 234 -3.67 -1.34 -16.36
C GLN A 234 -3.13 -0.03 -16.95
N GLN A 235 -2.43 0.78 -16.15
CA GLN A 235 -1.85 2.05 -16.60
C GLN A 235 -0.70 1.86 -17.59
N LEU A 236 0.06 0.77 -17.44
CA LEU A 236 1.24 0.48 -18.26
C LEU A 236 0.97 -0.52 -19.40
N GLY A 237 -0.19 -1.16 -19.42
CA GLY A 237 -0.54 -2.20 -20.39
C GLY A 237 0.26 -3.51 -20.22
N ARG A 238 0.98 -3.70 -19.12
CA ARG A 238 1.80 -4.90 -18.82
C ARG A 238 1.90 -5.16 -17.33
N PRO A 239 2.06 -6.43 -16.91
CA PRO A 239 2.30 -6.76 -15.51
C PRO A 239 3.66 -6.25 -15.05
N LEU A 240 3.79 -6.07 -13.74
CA LEU A 240 5.00 -5.64 -13.05
C LEU A 240 5.48 -6.74 -12.10
N ASP A 241 6.79 -6.78 -11.87
CA ASP A 241 7.36 -7.55 -10.77
C ASP A 241 7.01 -6.90 -9.43
N LEU A 242 6.31 -7.65 -8.59
CA LEU A 242 5.89 -7.20 -7.25
C LEU A 242 7.10 -6.91 -6.35
N ASN A 243 8.20 -7.67 -6.49
CA ASN A 243 9.41 -7.42 -5.71
C ASN A 243 10.05 -6.09 -6.08
N ALA A 244 10.12 -5.75 -7.37
CA ALA A 244 10.63 -4.46 -7.81
C ALA A 244 9.77 -3.29 -7.29
N VAL A 245 8.46 -3.47 -7.21
CA VAL A 245 7.55 -2.46 -6.62
C VAL A 245 7.75 -2.37 -5.11
N ALA A 246 7.91 -3.49 -4.40
CA ALA A 246 8.17 -3.53 -2.96
C ALA A 246 9.50 -2.85 -2.59
N GLU A 247 10.55 -3.06 -3.38
CA GLU A 247 11.85 -2.37 -3.24
C GLU A 247 11.70 -0.86 -3.44
N SER A 248 10.96 -0.44 -4.46
CA SER A 248 10.67 0.99 -4.70
C SER A 248 9.90 1.62 -3.53
N ILE A 249 8.86 0.95 -3.01
CA ILE A 249 8.13 1.39 -1.82
C ILE A 249 9.08 1.58 -0.65
N SER A 250 9.93 0.58 -0.37
CA SER A 250 10.86 0.61 0.76
C SER A 250 11.86 1.75 0.67
N ARG A 251 12.46 1.95 -0.51
CA ARG A 251 13.36 3.07 -0.78
C ARG A 251 12.65 4.41 -0.55
N ASN A 252 11.44 4.57 -1.07
CA ASN A 252 10.67 5.80 -0.93
C ASN A 252 10.20 6.03 0.51
N VAL A 253 9.94 4.98 1.30
CA VAL A 253 9.74 5.10 2.76
C VAL A 253 10.98 5.69 3.42
N GLY A 254 12.17 5.17 3.10
CA GLY A 254 13.43 5.73 3.60
C GLY A 254 13.59 7.20 3.30
N VAL A 255 13.31 7.62 2.07
CA VAL A 255 13.39 9.03 1.63
C VAL A 255 12.38 9.91 2.36
N VAL A 256 11.10 9.54 2.36
CA VAL A 256 10.01 10.39 2.87
C VAL A 256 10.01 10.48 4.40
N PHE A 257 10.32 9.38 5.07
CA PHE A 257 10.39 9.33 6.53
C PHE A 257 11.79 9.62 7.09
N GLN A 258 12.78 9.87 6.21
CA GLN A 258 14.18 10.14 6.59
C GLN A 258 14.71 9.03 7.52
N SER A 259 14.48 7.78 7.13
CA SER A 259 14.93 6.60 7.88
C SER A 259 15.83 5.72 7.03
N GLN A 260 16.77 5.04 7.70
CA GLN A 260 17.54 3.98 7.08
C GLN A 260 16.67 2.74 6.95
N ILE A 261 16.71 2.09 5.79
CA ILE A 261 15.96 0.87 5.52
C ILE A 261 16.84 -0.35 5.78
N LEU A 262 16.35 -1.24 6.61
CA LEU A 262 16.93 -2.54 6.87
C LEU A 262 15.98 -3.64 6.43
N TRP A 263 16.31 -4.32 5.35
CA TRP A 263 15.57 -5.52 4.95
C TRP A 263 15.88 -6.67 5.91
N VAL A 264 14.83 -7.34 6.36
CA VAL A 264 14.90 -8.44 7.31
C VAL A 264 14.17 -9.65 6.72
N GLU A 265 14.85 -10.78 6.65
CA GLU A 265 14.34 -11.96 5.94
C GLU A 265 13.19 -12.65 6.66
N THR A 266 13.20 -12.62 8.00
CA THR A 266 12.21 -13.33 8.82
C THR A 266 11.78 -12.51 10.02
N LEU A 267 10.61 -12.84 10.58
CA LEU A 267 10.14 -12.24 11.83
C LEU A 267 11.08 -12.56 13.01
N ASP A 268 11.67 -13.74 13.05
CA ASP A 268 12.64 -14.12 14.08
C ASP A 268 13.91 -13.24 14.01
N ALA A 269 14.39 -12.96 12.79
CA ALA A 269 15.51 -12.05 12.58
C ALA A 269 15.14 -10.60 12.98
N LEU A 270 13.91 -10.17 12.71
CA LEU A 270 13.40 -8.88 13.17
C LEU A 270 13.46 -8.77 14.70
N LEU A 271 12.95 -9.75 15.41
CA LEU A 271 12.90 -9.74 16.87
C LEU A 271 14.30 -9.83 17.47
N GLY A 272 15.18 -10.67 16.92
CA GLY A 272 16.56 -10.83 17.39
C GLY A 272 17.40 -9.55 17.21
N ARG A 273 17.27 -8.84 16.09
CA ARG A 273 17.99 -7.59 15.82
C ARG A 273 17.44 -6.39 16.58
N ALA A 274 16.14 -6.34 16.82
CA ALA A 274 15.49 -5.22 17.50
C ALA A 274 15.90 -5.08 18.96
N VAL A 275 16.34 -6.16 19.61
CA VAL A 275 16.61 -6.20 21.06
C VAL A 275 18.10 -6.30 21.39
N GLY A 276 18.98 -6.42 20.38
CA GLY A 276 20.43 -6.54 20.59
C GLY A 276 20.89 -7.82 21.30
N THR A 277 19.96 -8.67 21.71
CA THR A 277 20.16 -10.02 22.26
C THR A 277 19.19 -10.98 21.56
N PRO A 278 19.57 -12.24 21.34
CA PRO A 278 18.65 -13.23 20.80
C PRO A 278 17.44 -13.38 21.73
N MET A 279 16.34 -12.72 21.39
CA MET A 279 15.07 -12.95 22.11
C MET A 279 14.35 -14.13 21.46
N LYS A 280 13.89 -15.05 22.30
CA LYS A 280 12.89 -16.02 21.87
C LYS A 280 11.63 -15.25 21.50
N PRO A 281 11.09 -15.38 20.25
CA PRO A 281 9.83 -14.75 19.90
C PRO A 281 8.74 -15.20 20.90
N PRO A 282 7.75 -14.35 21.17
CA PRO A 282 6.58 -14.74 21.94
C PRO A 282 6.00 -16.06 21.44
N ALA A 283 5.41 -16.87 22.34
CA ALA A 283 4.91 -18.19 21.99
C ALA A 283 3.90 -18.14 20.83
N GLU A 284 3.09 -17.09 20.79
CA GLU A 284 2.10 -16.84 19.74
C GLU A 284 2.74 -16.62 18.36
N LEU A 285 3.84 -15.85 18.28
CA LEU A 285 4.57 -15.65 17.02
C LEU A 285 5.25 -16.95 16.54
N ARG A 286 5.65 -17.83 17.47
CA ARG A 286 6.20 -19.13 17.10
C ARG A 286 5.13 -20.08 16.59
N GLN A 287 3.91 -20.00 17.13
CA GLN A 287 2.80 -20.80 16.66
C GLN A 287 2.42 -20.41 15.23
N LEU A 288 2.33 -19.09 14.95
CA LEU A 288 2.09 -18.59 13.60
C LEU A 288 3.12 -19.11 12.60
N HIS A 289 4.40 -19.18 13.01
CA HIS A 289 5.47 -19.67 12.14
C HIS A 289 5.48 -21.21 11.98
N LYS A 290 4.92 -21.96 12.94
CA LYS A 290 4.86 -23.42 12.88
C LYS A 290 3.62 -23.98 12.19
N GLU A 291 2.50 -23.26 12.28
CA GLU A 291 1.24 -23.71 11.70
C GLU A 291 1.15 -23.46 10.20
N ASP A 292 2.00 -22.56 9.65
CA ASP A 292 1.97 -22.13 8.24
C ASP A 292 3.35 -22.09 7.60
N ASP A 293 4.14 -23.17 7.70
CA ASP A 293 5.42 -23.30 6.97
C ASP A 293 5.26 -23.13 5.44
N SER A 294 4.05 -23.27 4.92
CA SER A 294 3.72 -23.03 3.50
C SER A 294 3.41 -21.57 3.16
N THR A 295 3.17 -20.72 4.19
CA THR A 295 2.74 -19.31 4.02
C THR A 295 3.92 -18.34 4.11
N TRP A 296 5.08 -18.81 4.57
CA TRP A 296 6.27 -17.99 4.84
C TRP A 296 7.47 -18.31 3.92
N ALA A 297 7.31 -19.22 2.95
CA ALA A 297 8.34 -19.62 1.98
C ALA A 297 8.28 -18.80 0.68
#